data_3a57deec8164d662945cd3884a9c383e
#
_entry.id   3a57deec8164d662945cd3884a9c383e
#
_cell.length_a   1.000
_cell.length_b   1.000
_cell.length_c   1.000
_cell.angle_alpha   90.00
_cell.angle_beta   90.00
_cell.angle_gamma   90.00
#
_symmetry.space_group_name_H-M   'P 1'
#
loop_
_entity.id
_entity.type
_entity.pdbx_description
1 polymer ?
#
loop_
_entity_poly.entity_id
_entity_poly.type
_entity_poly.pdbx_seq_one_letter_code
_entity_poly.pdbx_strand_id
1 'polypeptide(L)'
;MLKQEQDRLLKGLLNHLDSKTNVDAGGIMKAPAETYTSEERFGTEWNSFFQDYPQIIGMSGDLAAPNSYLTIDDFGSPILATRDANGKFKAFANVCSHRGVQVEGAKKGVKSKFSCPFHGWTFDNNGSLVGYPKSEQFGKIDKDCYGLTELPSVEKYGFLWVHPKAKGKINLSELLGKKLEEEF
;
A
#
# COMPACT_ATOMS: atom_id res chain seq x y z
N MET A 1 6.65 -7.30 -20.64
CA MET A 1 6.29 -8.57 -21.34
C MET A 1 7.34 -8.88 -22.38
N LEU A 2 7.89 -10.10 -22.38
CA LEU A 2 8.90 -10.53 -23.32
C LEU A 2 8.37 -10.55 -24.77
N LYS A 3 9.19 -10.17 -25.73
CA LYS A 3 8.80 -10.09 -27.16
C LYS A 3 8.24 -11.41 -27.69
N GLN A 4 8.82 -12.53 -27.28
CA GLN A 4 8.35 -13.87 -27.67
C GLN A 4 6.92 -14.14 -27.20
N GLU A 5 6.56 -13.71 -25.98
CA GLU A 5 5.21 -13.87 -25.45
C GLU A 5 4.20 -12.95 -26.14
N GLN A 6 4.61 -11.71 -26.47
CA GLN A 6 3.77 -10.82 -27.28
C GLN A 6 3.43 -11.45 -28.64
N ASP A 7 4.44 -12.01 -29.33
CA ASP A 7 4.27 -12.64 -30.63
C ASP A 7 3.36 -13.89 -30.54
N ARG A 8 3.50 -14.68 -29.45
CA ARG A 8 2.62 -15.83 -29.18
C ARG A 8 1.16 -15.43 -29.00
N LEU A 9 0.93 -14.42 -28.17
CA LEU A 9 -0.43 -13.92 -27.91
C LEU A 9 -1.06 -13.30 -29.16
N LEU A 10 -0.27 -12.49 -29.91
CA LEU A 10 -0.73 -11.87 -31.12
C LEU A 10 -1.14 -12.93 -32.18
N LYS A 11 -0.32 -13.96 -32.39
CA LYS A 11 -0.65 -15.08 -33.30
C LYS A 11 -1.94 -15.79 -32.86
N GLY A 12 -2.13 -16.02 -31.57
CA GLY A 12 -3.35 -16.60 -31.04
C GLY A 12 -4.61 -15.76 -31.34
N LEU A 13 -4.52 -14.44 -31.11
CA LEU A 13 -5.59 -13.50 -31.39
C LEU A 13 -5.93 -13.45 -32.90
N LEU A 14 -4.92 -13.38 -33.77
CA LEU A 14 -5.11 -13.38 -35.22
C LEU A 14 -5.79 -14.68 -35.69
N ASN A 15 -5.38 -15.84 -35.20
CA ASN A 15 -6.03 -17.10 -35.50
C ASN A 15 -7.52 -17.13 -35.10
N HIS A 16 -7.86 -16.56 -33.92
CA HIS A 16 -9.26 -16.44 -33.49
C HIS A 16 -10.06 -15.52 -34.41
N LEU A 17 -9.49 -14.40 -34.86
CA LEU A 17 -10.13 -13.49 -35.81
C LEU A 17 -10.38 -14.18 -37.15
N ASP A 18 -9.38 -14.85 -37.72
CA ASP A 18 -9.49 -15.53 -39.03
C ASP A 18 -10.49 -16.70 -38.97
N SER A 19 -10.47 -17.45 -37.88
CA SER A 19 -11.38 -18.61 -37.69
C SER A 19 -12.74 -18.22 -37.16
N LYS A 20 -13.01 -16.92 -36.85
CA LYS A 20 -14.22 -16.42 -36.19
C LYS A 20 -14.56 -17.19 -34.92
N THR A 21 -13.54 -17.51 -34.12
CA THR A 21 -13.65 -18.21 -32.84
C THR A 21 -13.21 -17.30 -31.69
N ASN A 22 -13.60 -17.67 -30.48
CA ASN A 22 -13.11 -17.06 -29.24
C ASN A 22 -12.36 -18.09 -28.40
N VAL A 23 -11.62 -17.62 -27.40
CA VAL A 23 -11.08 -18.48 -26.36
C VAL A 23 -12.27 -19.09 -25.63
N ASP A 24 -12.34 -20.41 -25.62
CA ASP A 24 -13.40 -21.17 -24.98
C ASP A 24 -12.80 -22.12 -23.94
N ALA A 25 -13.39 -22.19 -22.77
CA ALA A 25 -13.00 -23.12 -21.72
C ALA A 25 -13.53 -24.54 -21.93
N GLY A 26 -14.27 -24.79 -23.03
CA GLY A 26 -14.80 -26.12 -23.40
C GLY A 26 -16.03 -26.57 -22.62
N GLY A 27 -16.61 -25.72 -21.76
CA GLY A 27 -17.84 -26.06 -21.03
C GLY A 27 -18.26 -25.03 -19.98
N ILE A 28 -19.44 -25.27 -19.41
CA ILE A 28 -20.01 -24.44 -18.35
C ILE A 28 -19.43 -24.91 -16.99
N MET A 29 -18.81 -24.01 -16.26
CA MET A 29 -18.43 -24.21 -14.86
C MET A 29 -19.47 -23.56 -13.95
N LYS A 30 -19.96 -24.31 -12.95
CA LYS A 30 -20.83 -23.79 -11.91
C LYS A 30 -20.00 -23.51 -10.67
N ALA A 31 -19.99 -22.28 -10.20
CA ALA A 31 -19.39 -21.93 -8.90
C ALA A 31 -20.52 -21.80 -7.86
N PRO A 32 -20.38 -22.37 -6.65
CA PRO A 32 -21.33 -22.17 -5.57
C PRO A 32 -21.40 -20.67 -5.18
N ALA A 33 -22.59 -20.17 -4.91
CA ALA A 33 -22.80 -18.77 -4.51
C ALA A 33 -22.06 -18.43 -3.22
N GLU A 34 -21.91 -19.41 -2.32
CA GLU A 34 -21.16 -19.30 -1.06
C GLU A 34 -19.70 -18.87 -1.26
N THR A 35 -19.13 -19.10 -2.44
CA THR A 35 -17.80 -18.61 -2.81
C THR A 35 -17.69 -17.08 -2.67
N TYR A 36 -18.81 -16.37 -2.91
CA TYR A 36 -18.87 -14.91 -2.90
C TYR A 36 -19.60 -14.32 -1.69
N THR A 37 -20.30 -15.14 -0.90
CA THR A 37 -21.17 -14.66 0.19
C THR A 37 -20.78 -15.19 1.57
N SER A 38 -19.81 -16.10 1.66
CA SER A 38 -19.37 -16.66 2.93
C SER A 38 -18.49 -15.66 3.73
N GLU A 39 -18.96 -15.26 4.91
CA GLU A 39 -18.17 -14.41 5.83
C GLU A 39 -16.90 -15.12 6.33
N GLU A 40 -16.97 -16.43 6.57
CA GLU A 40 -15.81 -17.21 6.98
C GLU A 40 -14.71 -17.22 5.91
N ARG A 41 -15.11 -17.40 4.65
CA ARG A 41 -14.18 -17.35 3.51
C ARG A 41 -13.61 -15.95 3.36
N PHE A 42 -14.44 -14.92 3.41
CA PHE A 42 -13.98 -13.54 3.37
C PHE A 42 -12.96 -13.25 4.47
N GLY A 43 -13.22 -13.66 5.71
CA GLY A 43 -12.27 -13.50 6.82
C GLY A 43 -10.94 -14.21 6.57
N THR A 44 -10.98 -15.41 5.98
CA THR A 44 -9.77 -16.16 5.61
C THR A 44 -8.98 -15.46 4.51
N GLU A 45 -9.66 -15.02 3.46
CA GLU A 45 -9.05 -14.29 2.33
C GLU A 45 -8.48 -12.95 2.79
N TRP A 46 -9.23 -12.20 3.63
CA TRP A 46 -8.80 -10.94 4.20
C TRP A 46 -7.48 -11.09 4.96
N ASN A 47 -7.39 -12.06 5.85
CA ASN A 47 -6.19 -12.28 6.63
C ASN A 47 -5.03 -12.79 5.76
N SER A 48 -5.30 -13.80 4.91
CA SER A 48 -4.25 -14.47 4.13
C SER A 48 -3.71 -13.62 2.99
N PHE A 49 -4.54 -12.79 2.33
CA PHE A 49 -4.09 -12.01 1.17
C PHE A 49 -3.82 -10.55 1.50
N PHE A 50 -4.71 -9.91 2.27
CA PHE A 50 -4.64 -8.47 2.48
C PHE A 50 -3.87 -8.07 3.75
N GLN A 51 -3.78 -8.96 4.76
CA GLN A 51 -3.09 -8.66 6.00
C GLN A 51 -1.69 -9.29 6.12
N ASP A 52 -1.46 -10.44 5.50
CA ASP A 52 -0.22 -11.20 5.67
C ASP A 52 0.80 -10.96 4.55
N TYR A 53 0.42 -10.24 3.51
CA TYR A 53 1.28 -9.92 2.38
C TYR A 53 1.40 -8.42 2.12
N PRO A 54 2.51 -7.98 1.48
CA PRO A 54 2.65 -6.61 0.99
C PRO A 54 1.56 -6.27 -0.02
N GLN A 55 1.04 -5.05 0.06
CA GLN A 55 0.00 -4.51 -0.80
C GLN A 55 0.55 -3.39 -1.67
N ILE A 56 0.06 -3.28 -2.91
CA ILE A 56 0.29 -2.11 -3.76
C ILE A 56 -0.69 -1.03 -3.32
N ILE A 57 -0.17 0.10 -2.87
CA ILE A 57 -0.98 1.23 -2.40
C ILE A 57 -1.06 2.39 -3.42
N GLY A 58 -0.32 2.30 -4.49
CA GLY A 58 -0.27 3.30 -5.56
C GLY A 58 0.89 3.06 -6.51
N MET A 59 1.01 3.92 -7.49
CA MET A 59 2.15 3.97 -8.40
C MET A 59 3.19 4.98 -7.91
N SER A 60 4.46 4.84 -8.32
CA SER A 60 5.51 5.80 -8.01
C SER A 60 5.14 7.24 -8.39
N GLY A 61 4.38 7.40 -9.49
CA GLY A 61 3.88 8.69 -9.95
C GLY A 61 2.84 9.36 -9.04
N ASP A 62 2.20 8.62 -8.15
CA ASP A 62 1.24 9.21 -7.18
C ASP A 62 1.94 10.03 -6.10
N LEU A 63 3.24 9.75 -5.87
CA LEU A 63 4.12 10.51 -4.99
C LEU A 63 5.27 11.14 -5.79
N ALA A 64 4.98 11.87 -6.87
CA ALA A 64 5.97 12.34 -7.83
C ALA A 64 6.95 13.40 -7.28
N ALA A 65 6.57 14.18 -6.28
CA ALA A 65 7.38 15.30 -5.77
C ALA A 65 7.84 15.06 -4.32
N PRO A 66 8.97 15.65 -3.90
CA PRO A 66 9.32 15.74 -2.49
C PRO A 66 8.16 16.33 -1.66
N ASN A 67 7.96 15.81 -0.46
CA ASN A 67 6.89 16.15 0.45
C ASN A 67 5.47 15.79 -0.04
N SER A 68 5.33 15.04 -1.14
CA SER A 68 4.04 14.47 -1.52
C SER A 68 3.63 13.37 -0.53
N TYR A 69 2.32 13.21 -0.36
CA TYR A 69 1.74 12.16 0.47
C TYR A 69 0.43 11.65 -0.13
N LEU A 70 0.06 10.44 0.26
CA LEU A 70 -1.25 9.85 0.05
C LEU A 70 -1.70 9.07 1.29
N THR A 71 -3.01 8.93 1.47
CA THR A 71 -3.60 8.11 2.54
C THR A 71 -4.44 7.00 1.94
N ILE A 72 -4.38 5.83 2.56
CA ILE A 72 -5.11 4.62 2.18
C ILE A 72 -5.82 4.07 3.42
N ASP A 73 -7.10 3.75 3.31
CA ASP A 73 -7.91 3.20 4.41
C ASP A 73 -8.37 1.74 4.15
N ASP A 74 -7.90 1.13 3.05
CA ASP A 74 -8.48 -0.11 2.51
C ASP A 74 -8.00 -1.39 3.21
N PHE A 75 -6.99 -1.32 4.11
CA PHE A 75 -6.37 -2.50 4.72
C PHE A 75 -6.64 -2.63 6.23
N GLY A 76 -7.80 -2.16 6.71
CA GLY A 76 -8.22 -2.29 8.10
C GLY A 76 -7.57 -1.30 9.08
N SER A 77 -6.38 -0.79 8.77
CA SER A 77 -5.73 0.31 9.47
C SER A 77 -5.36 1.40 8.48
N PRO A 78 -5.63 2.68 8.77
CA PRO A 78 -5.30 3.75 7.86
C PRO A 78 -3.78 3.89 7.70
N ILE A 79 -3.33 4.07 6.46
CA ILE A 79 -1.92 4.22 6.07
C ILE A 79 -1.67 5.65 5.62
N LEU A 80 -0.56 6.24 6.05
CA LEU A 80 -0.01 7.49 5.53
C LEU A 80 1.30 7.15 4.81
N ALA A 81 1.29 7.31 3.50
CA ALA A 81 2.46 7.15 2.64
C ALA A 81 3.02 8.52 2.30
N THR A 82 4.32 8.69 2.43
CA THR A 82 5.00 9.97 2.25
C THR A 82 6.22 9.84 1.37
N ARG A 83 6.60 10.93 0.73
CA ARG A 83 7.93 11.10 0.16
C ARG A 83 8.64 12.22 0.91
N ASP A 84 9.78 11.94 1.50
CA ASP A 84 10.52 12.94 2.27
C ASP A 84 11.14 14.02 1.35
N ALA A 85 11.83 15.01 1.94
CA ALA A 85 12.49 16.09 1.20
C ALA A 85 13.59 15.59 0.25
N ASN A 86 14.15 14.40 0.50
CA ASN A 86 15.18 13.78 -0.32
C ASN A 86 14.59 12.82 -1.39
N GLY A 87 13.27 12.74 -1.47
CA GLY A 87 12.57 11.88 -2.40
C GLY A 87 12.45 10.42 -1.93
N LYS A 88 12.78 10.09 -0.68
CA LYS A 88 12.65 8.73 -0.16
C LYS A 88 11.21 8.41 0.22
N PHE A 89 10.70 7.30 -0.29
CA PHE A 89 9.39 6.76 0.06
C PHE A 89 9.40 6.09 1.43
N LYS A 90 8.39 6.37 2.23
CA LYS A 90 8.09 5.73 3.52
C LYS A 90 6.59 5.58 3.71
N ALA A 91 6.19 4.66 4.57
CA ALA A 91 4.80 4.50 4.99
C ALA A 91 4.69 4.33 6.51
N PHE A 92 3.59 4.82 7.05
CA PHE A 92 3.29 4.80 8.48
C PHE A 92 1.83 4.40 8.70
N ALA A 93 1.53 3.84 9.87
CA ALA A 93 0.17 3.84 10.35
C ALA A 93 -0.28 5.31 10.51
N ASN A 94 -1.37 5.69 9.87
CA ASN A 94 -1.95 7.05 9.92
C ASN A 94 -2.71 7.26 11.24
N VAL A 95 -2.04 6.99 12.35
CA VAL A 95 -2.59 6.93 13.70
C VAL A 95 -1.69 7.69 14.65
N CYS A 96 -2.23 8.72 15.28
CA CYS A 96 -1.49 9.57 16.22
C CYS A 96 -1.05 8.77 17.46
N SER A 97 0.24 8.79 17.75
CA SER A 97 0.85 8.11 18.89
C SER A 97 0.37 8.63 20.27
N HIS A 98 -0.36 9.75 20.31
CA HIS A 98 -0.95 10.29 21.53
C HIS A 98 -2.21 9.52 21.94
N ARG A 99 -3.26 9.49 21.11
CA ARG A 99 -4.58 8.88 21.41
C ARG A 99 -5.24 8.21 20.22
N GLY A 100 -4.49 7.77 19.22
CA GLY A 100 -5.01 6.92 18.16
C GLY A 100 -5.89 7.59 17.10
N VAL A 101 -5.99 8.91 17.06
CA VAL A 101 -6.75 9.63 16.03
C VAL A 101 -5.98 9.66 14.73
N GLN A 102 -6.69 9.53 13.60
CA GLN A 102 -6.11 9.67 12.28
C GLN A 102 -5.44 11.04 12.10
N VAL A 103 -4.17 11.04 11.68
CA VAL A 103 -3.35 12.25 11.61
C VAL A 103 -3.67 13.08 10.36
N GLU A 104 -3.86 12.42 9.23
CA GLU A 104 -4.16 13.06 7.95
C GLU A 104 -5.40 12.45 7.32
N GLY A 105 -6.42 13.28 7.08
CA GLY A 105 -7.69 12.85 6.47
C GLY A 105 -7.80 13.12 4.97
N ALA A 106 -6.93 13.96 4.40
CA ALA A 106 -6.98 14.22 2.97
C ALA A 106 -6.32 13.08 2.19
N LYS A 107 -6.92 12.67 1.07
CA LYS A 107 -6.47 11.52 0.27
C LYS A 107 -5.07 11.68 -0.30
N LYS A 108 -4.67 12.89 -0.70
CA LYS A 108 -3.32 13.20 -1.21
C LYS A 108 -3.02 14.69 -1.15
N GLY A 109 -1.74 15.03 -1.21
CA GLY A 109 -1.29 16.42 -1.23
C GLY A 109 0.23 16.54 -1.14
N VAL A 110 0.67 17.77 -0.86
CA VAL A 110 2.09 18.09 -0.66
C VAL A 110 2.23 18.88 0.63
N LYS A 111 2.88 18.30 1.63
CA LYS A 111 3.22 18.98 2.90
C LYS A 111 4.35 18.23 3.62
N SER A 112 5.16 18.97 4.35
CA SER A 112 6.31 18.44 5.09
C SER A 112 5.98 18.08 6.55
N LYS A 113 4.77 18.41 7.02
CA LYS A 113 4.34 18.17 8.40
C LYS A 113 2.86 17.83 8.44
N PHE A 114 2.51 16.94 9.35
CA PHE A 114 1.16 16.43 9.58
C PHE A 114 0.77 16.70 11.03
N SER A 115 -0.21 17.55 11.25
CA SER A 115 -0.68 17.89 12.60
C SER A 115 -1.97 17.15 12.91
N CYS A 116 -1.96 16.37 13.97
CA CYS A 116 -3.14 15.66 14.44
C CYS A 116 -4.28 16.65 14.76
N PRO A 117 -5.48 16.48 14.18
CA PRO A 117 -6.57 17.42 14.35
C PRO A 117 -7.12 17.48 15.79
N PHE A 118 -6.80 16.48 16.62
CA PHE A 118 -7.34 16.39 17.96
C PHE A 118 -6.55 17.26 18.97
N HIS A 119 -5.23 17.08 19.07
CA HIS A 119 -4.42 17.81 20.05
C HIS A 119 -3.17 18.48 19.46
N GLY A 120 -3.06 18.57 18.13
CA GLY A 120 -1.99 19.29 17.46
C GLY A 120 -0.60 18.62 17.52
N TRP A 121 -0.51 17.34 17.92
CA TRP A 121 0.75 16.61 17.79
C TRP A 121 1.15 16.58 16.34
N THR A 122 2.38 17.01 16.05
CA THR A 122 2.84 17.27 14.69
C THR A 122 4.00 16.34 14.35
N PHE A 123 3.89 15.65 13.24
CA PHE A 123 4.86 14.69 12.71
C PHE A 123 5.42 15.21 11.38
N ASP A 124 6.68 14.90 11.08
CA ASP A 124 7.27 15.15 9.77
C ASP A 124 7.05 13.98 8.79
N ASN A 125 7.57 14.11 7.56
CA ASN A 125 7.48 13.07 6.52
C ASN A 125 8.28 11.81 6.83
N ASN A 126 9.13 11.84 7.86
CA ASN A 126 9.85 10.67 8.36
C ASN A 126 9.13 10.00 9.53
N GLY A 127 7.93 10.50 9.87
CA GLY A 127 7.12 9.98 10.98
C GLY A 127 7.58 10.46 12.36
N SER A 128 8.61 11.30 12.45
CA SER A 128 9.14 11.78 13.72
C SER A 128 8.23 12.82 14.35
N LEU A 129 8.02 12.76 15.67
CA LEU A 129 7.30 13.78 16.41
C LEU A 129 8.15 15.05 16.50
N VAL A 130 7.76 16.10 15.77
CA VAL A 130 8.50 17.38 15.74
C VAL A 130 7.94 18.43 16.67
N GLY A 131 6.68 18.35 17.06
CA GLY A 131 6.05 19.31 17.96
C GLY A 131 4.78 18.80 18.62
N TYR A 132 4.50 19.33 19.81
CA TYR A 132 3.23 19.13 20.50
C TYR A 132 2.91 20.37 21.34
N PRO A 133 1.65 20.84 21.34
CA PRO A 133 1.22 21.97 22.17
C PRO A 133 1.25 21.63 23.65
N LYS A 134 1.34 22.65 24.50
CA LYS A 134 1.29 22.54 25.97
C LYS A 134 2.35 21.57 26.51
N SER A 135 3.56 21.66 25.99
CA SER A 135 4.67 20.80 26.37
C SER A 135 4.95 20.80 27.89
N GLU A 136 4.63 21.89 28.55
CA GLU A 136 4.72 22.03 30.01
C GLU A 136 3.83 21.06 30.80
N GLN A 137 2.74 20.57 30.17
CA GLN A 137 1.80 19.62 30.80
C GLN A 137 2.25 18.16 30.68
N PHE A 138 3.17 17.88 29.75
CA PHE A 138 3.67 16.52 29.51
C PHE A 138 5.00 16.22 30.22
N GLY A 139 5.65 17.24 30.80
CA GLY A 139 7.01 17.10 31.30
C GLY A 139 8.01 16.86 30.17
N LYS A 140 9.17 16.29 30.50
CA LYS A 140 10.14 15.87 29.49
C LYS A 140 9.71 14.56 28.86
N ILE A 141 9.27 14.61 27.60
CA ILE A 141 9.06 13.39 26.81
C ILE A 141 10.21 13.21 25.80
N ASP A 142 10.62 11.99 25.61
CA ASP A 142 11.54 11.62 24.55
C ASP A 142 10.76 11.51 23.25
N LYS A 143 10.90 12.51 22.36
CA LYS A 143 10.16 12.57 21.10
C LYS A 143 10.42 11.36 20.20
N ASP A 144 11.57 10.74 20.28
CA ASP A 144 11.95 9.58 19.46
C ASP A 144 11.09 8.36 19.78
N CYS A 145 10.53 8.30 21.01
CA CYS A 145 9.60 7.26 21.42
C CYS A 145 8.16 7.48 20.95
N TYR A 146 7.84 8.64 20.39
CA TYR A 146 6.47 9.04 20.04
C TYR A 146 6.28 9.36 18.54
N GLY A 147 7.12 8.84 17.68
CA GLY A 147 6.92 8.88 16.25
C GLY A 147 5.68 8.09 15.79
N LEU A 148 5.29 8.27 14.54
CA LEU A 148 4.31 7.39 13.89
C LEU A 148 4.91 5.98 13.75
N THR A 149 4.06 4.96 13.87
CA THR A 149 4.49 3.57 13.65
C THR A 149 4.85 3.37 12.17
N GLU A 150 6.13 3.15 11.89
CA GLU A 150 6.60 2.88 10.53
C GLU A 150 6.13 1.50 10.07
N LEU A 151 5.63 1.44 8.83
CA LEU A 151 5.23 0.21 8.16
C LEU A 151 6.32 -0.19 7.16
N PRO A 152 6.65 -1.48 7.04
CA PRO A 152 7.57 -1.93 5.99
C PRO A 152 7.08 -1.45 4.63
N SER A 153 7.95 -0.78 3.90
CA SER A 153 7.60 -0.17 2.62
C SER A 153 8.77 -0.20 1.65
N VAL A 154 8.48 -0.35 0.37
CA VAL A 154 9.48 -0.33 -0.71
C VAL A 154 8.84 0.22 -1.99
N GLU A 155 9.60 1.03 -2.71
CA GLU A 155 9.26 1.45 -4.06
C GLU A 155 10.06 0.59 -5.03
N LYS A 156 9.34 -0.19 -5.84
CA LYS A 156 9.96 -1.11 -6.82
C LYS A 156 9.00 -1.37 -7.98
N TYR A 157 9.55 -1.49 -9.19
CA TYR A 157 8.78 -1.75 -10.41
C TYR A 157 7.71 -0.71 -10.74
N GLY A 158 7.93 0.55 -10.35
CA GLY A 158 6.96 1.62 -10.55
C GLY A 158 5.79 1.60 -9.58
N PHE A 159 5.80 0.73 -8.56
CA PHE A 159 4.77 0.61 -7.54
C PHE A 159 5.28 0.95 -6.14
N LEU A 160 4.36 1.44 -5.32
CA LEU A 160 4.53 1.70 -3.90
C LEU A 160 3.96 0.50 -3.13
N TRP A 161 4.85 -0.28 -2.51
CA TRP A 161 4.49 -1.48 -1.75
C TRP A 161 4.54 -1.19 -0.26
N VAL A 162 3.53 -1.60 0.48
CA VAL A 162 3.48 -1.48 1.94
C VAL A 162 2.96 -2.77 2.55
N HIS A 163 3.55 -3.21 3.63
CA HIS A 163 2.99 -4.29 4.44
C HIS A 163 2.07 -3.68 5.52
N PRO A 164 0.78 -4.06 5.62
CA PRO A 164 -0.18 -3.47 6.56
C PRO A 164 0.22 -3.64 8.03
N LYS A 165 0.98 -4.70 8.35
CA LYS A 165 1.47 -4.98 9.69
C LYS A 165 2.88 -4.43 9.89
N ALA A 166 3.12 -3.68 10.97
CA ALA A 166 4.42 -3.07 11.29
C ALA A 166 5.58 -4.09 11.43
N LYS A 167 5.28 -5.33 11.79
CA LYS A 167 6.27 -6.42 11.89
C LYS A 167 6.30 -7.33 10.66
N GLY A 168 5.56 -6.98 9.61
CA GLY A 168 5.53 -7.70 8.35
C GLY A 168 6.87 -7.63 7.61
N LYS A 169 7.04 -8.50 6.62
CA LYS A 169 8.24 -8.53 5.77
C LYS A 169 7.84 -8.32 4.31
N ILE A 170 8.64 -7.58 3.58
CA ILE A 170 8.49 -7.43 2.13
C ILE A 170 9.58 -8.24 1.45
N ASN A 171 9.18 -9.32 0.81
CA ASN A 171 10.02 -10.11 -0.09
C ASN A 171 9.30 -10.23 -1.45
N LEU A 172 9.55 -9.25 -2.32
CA LEU A 172 8.86 -9.19 -3.61
C LEU A 172 9.27 -10.32 -4.54
N SER A 173 10.50 -10.82 -4.47
CA SER A 173 10.94 -11.95 -5.29
C SER A 173 10.20 -13.24 -4.94
N GLU A 174 9.90 -13.46 -3.67
CA GLU A 174 9.06 -14.57 -3.23
C GLU A 174 7.59 -14.38 -3.63
N LEU A 175 7.07 -13.16 -3.45
CA LEU A 175 5.67 -12.82 -3.75
C LEU A 175 5.35 -12.93 -5.25
N LEU A 176 6.19 -12.36 -6.09
CA LEU A 176 5.99 -12.32 -7.55
C LEU A 176 6.48 -13.59 -8.23
N GLY A 177 7.50 -14.23 -7.68
CA GLY A 177 8.20 -15.31 -8.32
C GLY A 177 9.04 -14.86 -9.51
N LYS A 178 10.00 -15.68 -9.89
CA LYS A 178 11.00 -15.37 -10.93
C LYS A 178 10.37 -14.92 -12.25
N LYS A 179 9.29 -15.58 -12.69
CA LYS A 179 8.67 -15.30 -13.99
C LYS A 179 8.07 -13.88 -14.05
N LEU A 180 7.37 -13.44 -13.00
CA LEU A 180 6.82 -12.08 -12.98
C LEU A 180 7.90 -11.03 -12.76
N GLU A 181 8.94 -11.31 -11.96
CA GLU A 181 10.07 -10.38 -11.80
C GLU A 181 10.82 -10.11 -13.12
N GLU A 182 10.92 -11.10 -14.00
CA GLU A 182 11.55 -10.95 -15.32
C GLU A 182 10.69 -10.10 -16.30
N GLU A 183 9.41 -9.90 -16.02
CA GLU A 183 8.49 -9.12 -16.85
C GLU A 183 8.44 -7.63 -16.46
N PHE A 184 8.93 -7.25 -15.28
CA PHE A 184 9.03 -5.87 -14.81
C PHE A 184 10.38 -5.23 -15.16
#